data_54c670c06e14dbd1aebac896f04c8ebc
#
_entry.id   54c670c06e14dbd1aebac896f04c8ebc
#
_cell.length_a   1.000
_cell.length_b   1.000
_cell.length_c   1.000
_cell.angle_alpha   90.00
_cell.angle_beta   90.00
_cell.angle_gamma   90.00
#
_symmetry.space_group_name_H-M   'P 1'
#
loop_
_entity.id
_entity.type
_entity.pdbx_description
1 polymer ?
#
loop_
_entity_poly.entity_id
_entity_poly.type
_entity_poly.pdbx_seq_one_letter_code
_entity_poly.pdbx_strand_id
1 'polypeptide(L)'
;MKNWLSSLLFLFLLFSCRTTEKATSLHNINPYDYSIQKKVVCSNGAVVSAHPLASKVGLEILKEGGNAFDAAIATQLALAVVYPNAGNIGGGGFMVARESNGRLIALDYRETASHKAHRDMYLDANGNAQGEKSINGHLSSGVPGTVAGLFAAAKYAKLDFKKLIQPAIDLAEFGYTITDREAEGLNELQPDLKKYNTVMPVFVKSAGWKGGDTLIQNDLANTLKRIRDNGASGFYEGETARLIVEEMKRGGGIVDYDDLKNYKATFRDPHVFNYKGYSIVGMPMPSSGGILLHQMMKMVEKRNLGDLGFHSPQSVQLMVEVERRAYADRAEYMGDADFYKVPVKKLTDDSYLAERMNDYVAGKAGNSTDIKPGPIKESEETTHFNVIDKEGNVIAITTTLNNSYGSRTVVGGAGFILNDEMDDFSIKPGVPNLYGAIGGEANAIAAGKRMLSSMTPTLVLKDGKPYIITGTPGGTTIPTSVFQTIVNIIDFGLSSEDAVYKPKFHHQWMPDKIYIEKNFPEQTMDSLKKMGYAIGDREAIGRTELIKILPDGKFEVVADNRGEDDAEGW
;
A
#
# COMPACT_ATOMS: atom_id res chain seq x y z
N MET A 1 56.04 -4.30 -76.38
CA MET A 1 56.09 -3.60 -75.09
C MET A 1 54.65 -3.26 -74.75
N LYS A 2 53.99 -4.04 -73.93
CA LYS A 2 52.59 -3.83 -73.48
C LYS A 2 52.57 -3.87 -71.97
N ASN A 3 52.20 -2.75 -71.39
CA ASN A 3 52.02 -2.60 -69.97
C ASN A 3 50.68 -3.21 -69.51
N TRP A 4 50.70 -4.08 -68.52
CA TRP A 4 49.53 -4.59 -67.86
C TRP A 4 49.41 -3.84 -66.49
N LEU A 5 48.36 -3.04 -66.37
CA LEU A 5 47.91 -2.51 -65.09
C LEU A 5 46.90 -3.49 -64.48
N SER A 6 47.28 -4.07 -63.35
CA SER A 6 46.35 -4.84 -62.51
C SER A 6 45.61 -3.92 -61.58
N SER A 7 44.28 -3.75 -61.76
CA SER A 7 43.38 -3.05 -60.81
C SER A 7 42.96 -4.03 -59.74
N LEU A 8 43.42 -3.81 -58.49
CA LEU A 8 42.94 -4.49 -57.29
C LEU A 8 41.66 -3.79 -56.84
N LEU A 9 40.52 -4.46 -56.95
CA LEU A 9 39.23 -4.00 -56.42
C LEU A 9 39.14 -4.45 -54.96
N PHE A 10 39.30 -3.53 -54.02
CA PHE A 10 39.04 -3.76 -52.59
C PHE A 10 37.54 -3.69 -52.33
N LEU A 11 36.91 -4.85 -52.12
CA LEU A 11 35.52 -4.94 -51.67
C LEU A 11 35.46 -4.70 -50.17
N PHE A 12 35.09 -3.50 -49.75
CA PHE A 12 34.74 -3.19 -48.36
C PHE A 12 33.36 -3.79 -48.05
N LEU A 13 33.32 -4.96 -47.42
CA LEU A 13 32.16 -5.51 -46.76
C LEU A 13 31.88 -4.68 -45.47
N LEU A 14 31.01 -3.70 -45.58
CA LEU A 14 30.42 -3.05 -44.42
C LEU A 14 29.50 -4.06 -43.72
N PHE A 15 30.02 -4.74 -42.70
CA PHE A 15 29.18 -5.41 -41.71
C PHE A 15 28.42 -4.32 -40.91
N SER A 16 27.22 -3.98 -41.38
CA SER A 16 26.26 -3.23 -40.57
C SER A 16 25.80 -4.15 -39.44
N CYS A 17 26.39 -3.99 -38.27
CA CYS A 17 25.81 -4.54 -37.05
C CYS A 17 24.49 -3.81 -36.79
N ARG A 18 23.40 -4.28 -37.40
CA ARG A 18 22.06 -3.94 -36.93
C ARG A 18 21.90 -4.61 -35.57
N THR A 19 22.14 -3.88 -34.51
CA THR A 19 21.50 -4.18 -33.23
C THR A 19 20.00 -4.12 -33.50
N THR A 20 19.35 -5.26 -33.57
CA THR A 20 17.90 -5.34 -33.46
C THR A 20 17.54 -4.83 -32.08
N GLU A 21 17.18 -3.54 -31.97
CA GLU A 21 16.46 -3.06 -30.80
C GLU A 21 15.26 -3.99 -30.63
N LYS A 22 15.23 -4.74 -29.53
CA LYS A 22 14.06 -5.53 -29.17
C LYS A 22 12.92 -4.53 -28.99
N ALA A 23 11.86 -4.67 -29.79
CA ALA A 23 10.66 -3.86 -29.62
C ALA A 23 10.15 -4.03 -28.18
N THR A 24 10.14 -2.97 -27.40
CA THR A 24 9.61 -2.95 -26.04
C THR A 24 8.18 -2.43 -26.07
N SER A 25 7.37 -2.79 -25.07
CA SER A 25 6.03 -2.23 -24.87
C SER A 25 6.06 -0.81 -24.30
N LEU A 26 7.25 -0.30 -23.96
CA LEU A 26 7.47 1.02 -23.34
C LEU A 26 7.61 2.15 -24.38
N HIS A 27 6.80 2.14 -25.44
CA HIS A 27 6.96 3.05 -26.61
C HIS A 27 7.10 4.53 -26.27
N ASN A 28 6.38 5.01 -25.23
CA ASN A 28 6.36 6.41 -24.81
C ASN A 28 6.99 6.62 -23.41
N ILE A 29 7.61 5.57 -22.85
CA ILE A 29 8.21 5.60 -21.52
C ILE A 29 9.71 5.35 -21.64
N ASN A 30 10.52 6.35 -21.25
CA ASN A 30 11.95 6.15 -21.11
C ASN A 30 12.29 5.73 -19.67
N PRO A 31 12.65 4.45 -19.43
CA PRO A 31 12.96 3.99 -18.07
C PRO A 31 14.30 4.48 -17.54
N TYR A 32 15.10 5.13 -18.38
CA TYR A 32 16.44 5.62 -18.01
C TYR A 32 16.49 7.13 -17.78
N ASP A 33 15.41 7.85 -18.16
CA ASP A 33 15.29 9.30 -17.97
C ASP A 33 13.82 9.66 -17.79
N TYR A 34 13.42 9.92 -16.56
CA TYR A 34 12.05 10.24 -16.18
C TYR A 34 12.01 11.32 -15.10
N SER A 35 10.96 12.12 -15.12
CA SER A 35 10.71 13.19 -14.16
C SER A 35 9.53 12.85 -13.25
N ILE A 36 9.49 13.49 -12.09
CA ILE A 36 8.41 13.41 -11.12
C ILE A 36 7.49 14.60 -11.29
N GLN A 37 6.20 14.36 -11.42
CA GLN A 37 5.16 15.38 -11.46
C GLN A 37 4.26 15.27 -10.23
N LYS A 38 4.19 16.32 -9.41
CA LYS A 38 3.42 16.29 -8.16
C LYS A 38 1.95 16.62 -8.33
N LYS A 39 1.60 17.26 -9.42
CA LYS A 39 0.22 17.67 -9.68
C LYS A 39 -0.06 17.73 -11.18
N VAL A 40 -1.25 17.26 -11.57
CA VAL A 40 -1.79 17.44 -12.91
C VAL A 40 -3.29 17.72 -12.85
N VAL A 41 -3.80 18.49 -13.80
CA VAL A 41 -5.25 18.64 -14.05
C VAL A 41 -5.55 18.14 -15.46
N CYS A 42 -6.43 17.15 -15.58
CA CYS A 42 -6.70 16.45 -16.84
C CYS A 42 -8.19 16.10 -16.99
N SER A 43 -8.58 15.49 -18.11
CA SER A 43 -10.01 15.25 -18.42
C SER A 43 -10.35 13.83 -18.85
N ASN A 44 -9.36 13.05 -19.32
CA ASN A 44 -9.63 11.75 -19.96
C ASN A 44 -9.24 10.55 -19.08
N GLY A 45 -8.33 10.73 -18.16
CA GLY A 45 -7.91 9.70 -17.24
C GLY A 45 -6.66 10.08 -16.50
N ALA A 46 -6.46 9.47 -15.32
CA ALA A 46 -5.32 9.77 -14.47
C ALA A 46 -4.89 8.55 -13.64
N VAL A 47 -3.60 8.55 -13.30
CA VAL A 47 -2.97 7.62 -12.37
C VAL A 47 -2.07 8.41 -11.43
N VAL A 48 -2.12 8.11 -10.13
CA VAL A 48 -1.19 8.64 -9.14
C VAL A 48 -0.67 7.48 -8.30
N SER A 49 0.65 7.38 -8.18
CA SER A 49 1.32 6.26 -7.48
C SER A 49 2.67 6.66 -6.89
N ALA A 50 3.25 5.75 -6.11
CA ALA A 50 4.53 5.97 -5.41
C ALA A 50 5.76 6.06 -6.33
N HIS A 51 5.63 5.80 -7.65
CA HIS A 51 6.76 5.83 -8.57
C HIS A 51 6.37 6.29 -9.99
N PRO A 52 7.14 7.24 -10.60
CA PRO A 52 6.80 7.83 -11.90
C PRO A 52 6.62 6.80 -13.02
N LEU A 53 7.49 5.80 -13.12
CA LEU A 53 7.38 4.78 -14.16
C LEU A 53 6.11 3.96 -14.04
N ALA A 54 5.63 3.69 -12.82
CA ALA A 54 4.38 2.97 -12.61
C ALA A 54 3.15 3.82 -12.98
N SER A 55 3.15 5.11 -12.61
CA SER A 55 2.10 6.05 -13.03
C SER A 55 2.03 6.17 -14.55
N LYS A 56 3.20 6.29 -15.23
CA LYS A 56 3.29 6.37 -16.69
C LYS A 56 2.80 5.09 -17.36
N VAL A 57 3.15 3.90 -16.84
CA VAL A 57 2.65 2.62 -17.36
C VAL A 57 1.12 2.59 -17.30
N GLY A 58 0.53 2.93 -16.16
CA GLY A 58 -0.93 2.97 -16.01
C GLY A 58 -1.59 3.97 -16.97
N LEU A 59 -0.99 5.16 -17.13
CA LEU A 59 -1.47 6.18 -18.05
C LEU A 59 -1.44 5.72 -19.52
N GLU A 60 -0.37 5.08 -19.97
CA GLU A 60 -0.29 4.57 -21.35
C GLU A 60 -1.33 3.47 -21.59
N ILE A 61 -1.59 2.60 -20.63
CA ILE A 61 -2.67 1.60 -20.73
C ILE A 61 -4.03 2.28 -20.91
N LEU A 62 -4.32 3.37 -20.19
CA LEU A 62 -5.55 4.16 -20.40
C LEU A 62 -5.62 4.75 -21.80
N LYS A 63 -4.53 5.35 -22.30
CA LYS A 63 -4.43 5.93 -23.66
C LYS A 63 -4.60 4.89 -24.76
N GLU A 64 -4.16 3.66 -24.53
CA GLU A 64 -4.31 2.53 -25.45
C GLU A 64 -5.73 1.90 -25.44
N GLY A 65 -6.68 2.51 -24.71
CA GLY A 65 -8.08 2.11 -24.69
C GLY A 65 -8.46 1.19 -23.52
N GLY A 66 -7.55 0.94 -22.59
CA GLY A 66 -7.86 0.29 -21.32
C GLY A 66 -8.80 1.12 -20.45
N ASN A 67 -9.48 0.48 -19.52
CA ASN A 67 -10.24 1.13 -18.47
C ASN A 67 -9.42 1.25 -17.17
N ALA A 68 -10.03 1.79 -16.10
CA ALA A 68 -9.35 1.94 -14.82
C ALA A 68 -8.81 0.61 -14.24
N PHE A 69 -9.50 -0.52 -14.47
CA PHE A 69 -9.03 -1.84 -14.01
C PHE A 69 -7.78 -2.30 -14.77
N ASP A 70 -7.74 -2.09 -16.09
CA ASP A 70 -6.55 -2.36 -16.91
C ASP A 70 -5.34 -1.57 -16.40
N ALA A 71 -5.52 -0.26 -16.21
CA ALA A 71 -4.47 0.62 -15.73
C ALA A 71 -4.02 0.26 -14.30
N ALA A 72 -4.96 -0.07 -13.41
CA ALA A 72 -4.63 -0.48 -12.05
C ALA A 72 -3.79 -1.77 -12.00
N ILE A 73 -4.13 -2.77 -12.82
CA ILE A 73 -3.36 -4.02 -12.94
C ILE A 73 -1.94 -3.73 -13.42
N ALA A 74 -1.80 -2.93 -14.48
CA ALA A 74 -0.50 -2.61 -15.06
C ALA A 74 0.36 -1.75 -14.11
N THR A 75 -0.24 -0.77 -13.40
CA THR A 75 0.43 0.05 -12.38
C THR A 75 0.93 -0.81 -11.23
N GLN A 76 0.11 -1.73 -10.70
CA GLN A 76 0.53 -2.61 -9.60
C GLN A 76 1.66 -3.55 -10.01
N LEU A 77 1.62 -4.11 -11.23
CA LEU A 77 2.70 -4.94 -11.76
C LEU A 77 3.99 -4.12 -11.99
N ALA A 78 3.88 -2.89 -12.48
CA ALA A 78 5.02 -2.00 -12.62
C ALA A 78 5.63 -1.63 -11.26
N LEU A 79 4.80 -1.30 -10.24
CA LEU A 79 5.27 -1.05 -8.87
C LEU A 79 6.01 -2.24 -8.28
N ALA A 80 5.62 -3.48 -8.59
CA ALA A 80 6.34 -4.67 -8.15
C ALA A 80 7.79 -4.75 -8.68
N VAL A 81 8.09 -4.02 -9.74
CA VAL A 81 9.43 -3.94 -10.36
C VAL A 81 10.18 -2.69 -9.90
N VAL A 82 9.54 -1.50 -10.02
CA VAL A 82 10.21 -0.21 -9.84
C VAL A 82 10.14 0.33 -8.42
N TYR A 83 9.33 -0.27 -7.56
CA TYR A 83 9.19 0.13 -6.17
C TYR A 83 9.27 -1.07 -5.20
N PRO A 84 10.40 -1.81 -5.20
CA PRO A 84 10.54 -3.07 -4.42
C PRO A 84 10.44 -2.87 -2.90
N ASN A 85 10.44 -1.63 -2.42
CA ASN A 85 10.20 -1.27 -1.03
C ASN A 85 8.83 -1.77 -0.52
N ALA A 86 7.78 -1.67 -1.35
CA ALA A 86 6.41 -2.07 -0.98
C ALA A 86 5.57 -2.58 -2.16
N GLY A 87 5.90 -2.19 -3.41
CA GLY A 87 5.32 -2.76 -4.62
C GLY A 87 5.71 -4.23 -4.75
N ASN A 88 4.75 -5.12 -5.08
CA ASN A 88 5.01 -6.53 -4.86
C ASN A 88 4.16 -7.48 -5.72
N ILE A 89 4.66 -8.71 -5.84
CA ILE A 89 3.89 -9.93 -6.16
C ILE A 89 3.99 -10.97 -5.04
N GLY A 90 4.86 -10.74 -4.05
CA GLY A 90 5.08 -11.61 -2.89
C GLY A 90 4.33 -11.16 -1.62
N GLY A 91 3.44 -10.19 -1.74
CA GLY A 91 2.59 -9.64 -0.70
C GLY A 91 1.10 -9.72 -1.03
N GLY A 92 0.34 -8.74 -0.56
CA GLY A 92 -1.10 -8.64 -0.77
C GLY A 92 -1.64 -7.22 -0.72
N GLY A 93 -2.96 -7.10 -0.57
CA GLY A 93 -3.57 -5.79 -0.53
C GLY A 93 -5.10 -5.79 -0.60
N PHE A 94 -5.64 -4.58 -0.78
CA PHE A 94 -7.07 -4.31 -0.93
C PHE A 94 -7.35 -3.33 -2.07
N MET A 95 -8.46 -3.55 -2.76
CA MET A 95 -8.98 -2.65 -3.78
C MET A 95 -10.41 -2.24 -3.41
N VAL A 96 -10.68 -0.95 -3.44
CA VAL A 96 -12.05 -0.40 -3.46
C VAL A 96 -12.24 0.29 -4.81
N ALA A 97 -13.30 -0.09 -5.53
CA ALA A 97 -13.57 0.44 -6.85
C ALA A 97 -15.05 0.78 -7.02
N ARG A 98 -15.33 1.68 -7.98
CA ARG A 98 -16.66 1.98 -8.47
C ARG A 98 -16.65 1.96 -9.99
N GLU A 99 -17.50 1.11 -10.58
CA GLU A 99 -17.76 1.13 -12.02
C GLU A 99 -18.61 2.35 -12.42
N SER A 100 -18.50 2.77 -13.65
CA SER A 100 -19.27 3.91 -14.21
C SER A 100 -20.78 3.75 -14.06
N ASN A 101 -21.29 2.51 -14.04
CA ASN A 101 -22.71 2.19 -13.80
C ASN A 101 -23.15 2.36 -12.32
N GLY A 102 -22.23 2.67 -11.42
CA GLY A 102 -22.49 2.88 -10.00
C GLY A 102 -22.21 1.68 -9.09
N ARG A 103 -21.87 0.51 -9.65
CA ARG A 103 -21.55 -0.68 -8.85
C ARG A 103 -20.28 -0.45 -8.04
N LEU A 104 -20.35 -0.71 -6.75
CA LEU A 104 -19.22 -0.68 -5.82
C LEU A 104 -18.61 -2.07 -5.69
N ILE A 105 -17.29 -2.12 -5.56
CA ILE A 105 -16.51 -3.37 -5.47
C ILE A 105 -15.49 -3.20 -4.34
N ALA A 106 -15.40 -4.19 -3.45
CA ALA A 106 -14.27 -4.36 -2.55
C ALA A 106 -13.63 -5.73 -2.82
N LEU A 107 -12.34 -5.74 -3.10
CA LEU A 107 -11.58 -6.96 -3.35
C LEU A 107 -10.48 -7.09 -2.30
N ASP A 108 -10.53 -8.21 -1.58
CA ASP A 108 -9.60 -8.63 -0.56
C ASP A 108 -8.65 -9.67 -1.13
N TYR A 109 -7.38 -9.31 -1.27
CA TYR A 109 -6.28 -10.20 -1.59
C TYR A 109 -5.15 -10.08 -0.55
N ARG A 110 -5.56 -9.80 0.72
CA ARG A 110 -4.70 -9.85 1.90
C ARG A 110 -4.07 -11.24 2.03
N GLU A 111 -2.87 -11.31 2.50
CA GLU A 111 -2.17 -12.55 2.81
C GLU A 111 -2.98 -13.41 3.80
N THR A 112 -2.72 -14.71 3.79
CA THR A 112 -3.24 -15.63 4.81
C THR A 112 -2.10 -16.28 5.56
N ALA A 113 -2.32 -16.60 6.82
CA ALA A 113 -1.42 -17.50 7.53
C ALA A 113 -1.40 -18.88 6.85
N SER A 114 -0.23 -19.52 6.78
CA SER A 114 -0.13 -20.92 6.30
C SER A 114 -1.07 -21.85 7.09
N HIS A 115 -1.54 -22.93 6.46
CA HIS A 115 -2.29 -23.98 7.14
C HIS A 115 -1.51 -24.66 8.29
N LYS A 116 -0.18 -24.47 8.34
CA LYS A 116 0.69 -24.92 9.43
C LYS A 116 0.84 -23.92 10.57
N ALA A 117 0.32 -22.69 10.39
CA ALA A 117 0.41 -21.69 11.43
C ALA A 117 -0.45 -22.04 12.65
N HIS A 118 0.03 -21.73 13.83
CA HIS A 118 -0.68 -21.94 15.07
C HIS A 118 -0.45 -20.78 16.02
N ARG A 119 -1.37 -20.61 16.99
CA ARG A 119 -1.42 -19.47 17.90
C ARG A 119 -0.09 -19.09 18.54
N ASP A 120 0.69 -20.08 18.98
CA ASP A 120 1.87 -19.88 19.82
C ASP A 120 3.19 -20.07 19.02
N MET A 121 3.13 -19.99 17.66
CA MET A 121 4.29 -20.28 16.80
C MET A 121 5.48 -19.32 16.99
N TYR A 122 5.25 -18.15 17.55
CA TYR A 122 6.27 -17.15 17.86
C TYR A 122 6.61 -17.07 19.36
N LEU A 123 6.18 -18.02 20.17
CA LEU A 123 6.56 -18.07 21.58
C LEU A 123 7.80 -18.99 21.77
N ASP A 124 8.64 -18.63 22.76
CA ASP A 124 9.69 -19.53 23.23
C ASP A 124 9.13 -20.59 24.18
N ALA A 125 9.98 -21.50 24.64
CA ALA A 125 9.59 -22.57 25.58
C ALA A 125 9.05 -22.07 26.94
N ASN A 126 9.31 -20.80 27.26
CA ASN A 126 8.82 -20.13 28.48
C ASN A 126 7.56 -19.31 28.22
N GLY A 127 7.04 -19.30 26.98
CA GLY A 127 5.88 -18.53 26.57
C GLY A 127 6.16 -17.05 26.33
N ASN A 128 7.41 -16.63 26.12
CA ASN A 128 7.76 -15.25 25.78
C ASN A 128 7.68 -15.05 24.26
N ALA A 129 7.16 -13.90 23.83
CA ALA A 129 7.06 -13.52 22.43
C ALA A 129 8.44 -13.28 21.80
N GLN A 130 8.68 -13.87 20.62
CA GLN A 130 9.89 -13.72 19.81
C GLN A 130 9.59 -12.88 18.58
N GLY A 131 9.31 -11.57 18.75
CA GLY A 131 8.87 -10.67 17.71
C GLY A 131 9.80 -10.57 16.49
N GLU A 132 11.14 -10.72 16.68
CA GLU A 132 12.07 -10.78 15.55
C GLU A 132 11.70 -11.85 14.49
N LYS A 133 11.11 -12.96 14.92
CA LYS A 133 10.72 -14.06 14.02
C LYS A 133 9.45 -13.77 13.23
N SER A 134 8.62 -12.84 13.69
CA SER A 134 7.41 -12.41 12.96
C SER A 134 7.72 -11.32 11.93
N ILE A 135 8.90 -10.67 12.04
CA ILE A 135 9.28 -9.53 11.20
C ILE A 135 10.28 -9.92 10.13
N ASN A 136 11.30 -10.72 10.46
CA ASN A 136 12.43 -10.96 9.59
C ASN A 136 12.57 -12.44 9.22
N GLY A 137 12.94 -12.68 7.94
CA GLY A 137 13.19 -14.02 7.43
C GLY A 137 11.93 -14.79 7.06
N HIS A 138 12.09 -16.03 6.69
CA HIS A 138 11.09 -16.86 6.01
C HIS A 138 9.85 -17.16 6.84
N LEU A 139 9.98 -17.24 8.18
CA LEU A 139 8.85 -17.58 9.07
C LEU A 139 7.85 -16.43 9.21
N SER A 140 8.27 -15.18 8.91
CA SER A 140 7.40 -14.00 8.98
C SER A 140 6.43 -13.87 7.80
N SER A 141 6.57 -14.71 6.77
CA SER A 141 5.81 -14.58 5.53
C SER A 141 4.46 -15.28 5.59
N GLY A 142 3.40 -14.51 5.27
CA GLY A 142 2.09 -15.06 4.91
C GLY A 142 2.04 -15.54 3.46
N VAL A 143 0.99 -16.25 3.10
CA VAL A 143 0.74 -16.74 1.74
C VAL A 143 0.42 -15.54 0.83
N PRO A 144 1.19 -15.28 -0.24
CA PRO A 144 1.01 -14.12 -1.09
C PRO A 144 -0.33 -14.08 -1.82
N GLY A 145 -0.98 -12.91 -1.85
CA GLY A 145 -2.30 -12.72 -2.44
C GLY A 145 -2.33 -11.87 -3.71
N THR A 146 -1.31 -11.06 -3.97
CA THR A 146 -1.32 -10.04 -5.03
C THR A 146 -1.68 -10.61 -6.40
N VAL A 147 -1.06 -11.70 -6.83
CA VAL A 147 -1.32 -12.27 -8.16
C VAL A 147 -2.77 -12.74 -8.30
N ALA A 148 -3.34 -13.37 -7.27
CA ALA A 148 -4.76 -13.77 -7.28
C ALA A 148 -5.69 -12.54 -7.33
N GLY A 149 -5.33 -11.45 -6.62
CA GLY A 149 -6.04 -10.17 -6.67
C GLY A 149 -6.06 -9.57 -8.07
N LEU A 150 -4.92 -9.54 -8.75
CA LEU A 150 -4.80 -9.06 -10.13
C LEU A 150 -5.70 -9.84 -11.10
N PHE A 151 -5.71 -11.17 -11.03
CA PHE A 151 -6.59 -11.99 -11.86
C PHE A 151 -8.06 -11.88 -11.48
N ALA A 152 -8.38 -11.63 -10.20
CA ALA A 152 -9.75 -11.32 -9.79
C ALA A 152 -10.21 -9.96 -10.36
N ALA A 153 -9.36 -8.93 -10.34
CA ALA A 153 -9.63 -7.62 -10.92
C ALA A 153 -9.71 -7.66 -12.45
N ALA A 154 -8.95 -8.53 -13.12
CA ALA A 154 -8.93 -8.68 -14.58
C ALA A 154 -10.30 -9.08 -15.18
N LYS A 155 -11.25 -9.55 -14.37
CA LYS A 155 -12.64 -9.79 -14.81
C LYS A 155 -13.37 -8.52 -15.25
N TYR A 156 -12.88 -7.35 -14.84
CA TYR A 156 -13.43 -6.03 -15.17
C TYR A 156 -12.58 -5.28 -16.21
N ALA A 157 -11.43 -5.85 -16.58
CA ALA A 157 -10.52 -5.30 -17.57
C ALA A 157 -11.08 -5.44 -19.00
N LYS A 158 -10.68 -4.54 -19.90
CA LYS A 158 -11.03 -4.56 -21.32
C LYS A 158 -9.95 -5.20 -22.19
N LEU A 159 -8.69 -5.09 -21.76
CA LEU A 159 -7.52 -5.55 -22.53
C LEU A 159 -7.08 -6.95 -22.06
N ASP A 160 -6.35 -7.64 -22.92
CA ASP A 160 -5.73 -8.93 -22.57
C ASP A 160 -4.68 -8.71 -21.47
N PHE A 161 -4.70 -9.57 -20.45
CA PHE A 161 -3.76 -9.53 -19.33
C PHE A 161 -2.28 -9.58 -19.79
N LYS A 162 -1.99 -10.28 -20.91
CA LYS A 162 -0.65 -10.31 -21.49
C LYS A 162 -0.15 -8.93 -21.88
N LYS A 163 -1.05 -8.05 -22.33
CA LYS A 163 -0.73 -6.65 -22.65
C LYS A 163 -0.46 -5.85 -21.38
N LEU A 164 -1.23 -6.08 -20.30
CA LEU A 164 -1.11 -5.36 -19.04
C LEU A 164 0.19 -5.67 -18.28
N ILE A 165 0.66 -6.90 -18.34
CA ILE A 165 1.87 -7.34 -17.63
C ILE A 165 3.16 -7.04 -18.43
N GLN A 166 3.08 -6.85 -19.76
CA GLN A 166 4.27 -6.72 -20.59
C GLN A 166 5.16 -5.53 -20.21
N PRO A 167 4.64 -4.31 -19.88
CA PRO A 167 5.48 -3.21 -19.42
C PRO A 167 6.32 -3.55 -18.18
N ALA A 168 5.75 -4.27 -17.21
CA ALA A 168 6.48 -4.72 -16.02
C ALA A 168 7.58 -5.74 -16.37
N ILE A 169 7.33 -6.65 -17.33
CA ILE A 169 8.36 -7.57 -17.83
C ILE A 169 9.50 -6.78 -18.46
N ASP A 170 9.20 -5.79 -19.29
CA ASP A 170 10.22 -4.99 -19.99
C ASP A 170 11.05 -4.17 -18.99
N LEU A 171 10.40 -3.54 -17.99
CA LEU A 171 11.09 -2.83 -16.90
C LEU A 171 12.01 -3.75 -16.09
N ALA A 172 11.59 -4.97 -15.81
CA ALA A 172 12.41 -5.95 -15.09
C ALA A 172 13.57 -6.51 -15.94
N GLU A 173 13.32 -6.81 -17.22
CA GLU A 173 14.29 -7.44 -18.13
C GLU A 173 15.35 -6.46 -18.65
N PHE A 174 14.93 -5.23 -19.02
CA PHE A 174 15.86 -4.23 -19.56
C PHE A 174 16.37 -3.26 -18.48
N GLY A 175 15.70 -3.22 -17.32
CA GLY A 175 16.05 -2.39 -16.18
C GLY A 175 15.55 -0.94 -16.31
N TYR A 176 15.74 -0.20 -15.24
CA TYR A 176 15.44 1.22 -15.13
C TYR A 176 16.52 1.91 -14.30
N THR A 177 16.67 3.23 -14.49
CA THR A 177 17.60 4.02 -13.69
C THR A 177 17.00 4.30 -12.32
N ILE A 178 17.75 3.98 -11.25
CA ILE A 178 17.34 4.27 -9.87
C ILE A 178 17.73 5.70 -9.46
N THR A 179 16.95 6.29 -8.55
CA THR A 179 17.21 7.59 -7.94
C THR A 179 18.26 7.51 -6.84
N ASP A 180 18.76 8.65 -6.35
CA ASP A 180 19.65 8.69 -5.19
C ASP A 180 18.97 8.12 -3.93
N ARG A 181 17.69 8.41 -3.74
CA ARG A 181 16.89 7.92 -2.61
C ARG A 181 16.72 6.38 -2.65
N GLU A 182 16.43 5.84 -3.82
CA GLU A 182 16.34 4.38 -4.02
C GLU A 182 17.69 3.70 -3.78
N ALA A 183 18.78 4.30 -4.26
CA ALA A 183 20.13 3.80 -4.02
C ALA A 183 20.49 3.79 -2.54
N GLU A 184 20.14 4.84 -1.79
CA GLU A 184 20.31 4.91 -0.33
C GLU A 184 19.56 3.78 0.37
N GLY A 185 18.26 3.60 0.10
CA GLY A 185 17.45 2.53 0.68
C GLY A 185 17.96 1.13 0.34
N LEU A 186 18.40 0.89 -0.90
CA LEU A 186 19.00 -0.38 -1.30
C LEU A 186 20.34 -0.65 -0.58
N ASN A 187 21.15 0.40 -0.32
CA ASN A 187 22.40 0.26 0.41
C ASN A 187 22.16 -0.05 1.90
N GLU A 188 21.19 0.58 2.52
CA GLU A 188 20.79 0.30 3.91
C GLU A 188 20.27 -1.13 4.08
N LEU A 189 19.57 -1.64 3.08
CA LEU A 189 19.00 -2.99 3.07
C LEU A 189 20.05 -4.12 2.93
N GLN A 190 21.21 -3.88 2.31
CA GLN A 190 22.18 -4.94 1.96
C GLN A 190 22.63 -5.82 3.13
N PRO A 191 22.85 -5.34 4.36
CA PRO A 191 23.22 -6.21 5.49
C PRO A 191 22.13 -7.26 5.77
N ASP A 192 20.87 -6.87 5.74
CA ASP A 192 19.74 -7.77 6.00
C ASP A 192 19.56 -8.77 4.85
N LEU A 193 19.67 -8.33 3.61
CA LEU A 193 19.63 -9.23 2.45
C LEU A 193 20.74 -10.29 2.51
N LYS A 194 21.94 -9.93 2.93
CA LYS A 194 23.05 -10.89 3.12
C LYS A 194 22.79 -11.86 4.26
N LYS A 195 22.07 -11.43 5.30
CA LYS A 195 21.75 -12.24 6.48
C LYS A 195 20.65 -13.27 6.20
N TYR A 196 19.60 -12.86 5.50
CA TYR A 196 18.38 -13.66 5.36
C TYR A 196 18.27 -14.44 4.04
N ASN A 197 19.21 -14.27 3.10
CA ASN A 197 19.17 -14.95 1.80
C ASN A 197 20.39 -15.86 1.60
N THR A 198 20.16 -17.09 1.18
CA THR A 198 21.22 -18.04 0.78
C THR A 198 21.59 -17.90 -0.69
N VAL A 199 20.62 -17.50 -1.53
CA VAL A 199 20.84 -17.12 -2.93
C VAL A 199 20.90 -15.58 -2.95
N MET A 200 22.08 -15.04 -3.34
CA MET A 200 22.31 -13.60 -3.28
C MET A 200 21.39 -12.86 -4.26
N PRO A 201 20.47 -12.00 -3.80
CA PRO A 201 19.56 -11.28 -4.68
C PRO A 201 20.26 -10.16 -5.45
N VAL A 202 19.66 -9.76 -6.58
CA VAL A 202 20.16 -8.67 -7.45
C VAL A 202 20.33 -7.34 -6.72
N PHE A 203 19.60 -7.12 -5.63
CA PHE A 203 19.68 -5.92 -4.79
C PHE A 203 21.00 -5.79 -4.02
N VAL A 204 21.79 -6.86 -3.91
CA VAL A 204 23.11 -6.85 -3.26
C VAL A 204 24.18 -6.53 -4.31
N LYS A 205 24.83 -5.36 -4.16
CA LYS A 205 25.89 -4.86 -5.04
C LYS A 205 27.15 -4.55 -4.21
N SER A 206 28.24 -5.25 -4.45
CA SER A 206 29.48 -5.13 -3.64
C SER A 206 30.05 -3.71 -3.60
N ALA A 207 29.91 -2.94 -4.70
CA ALA A 207 30.36 -1.56 -4.79
C ALA A 207 29.35 -0.55 -4.18
N GLY A 208 28.21 -1.03 -3.67
CA GLY A 208 27.06 -0.20 -3.34
C GLY A 208 26.31 0.34 -4.57
N TRP A 209 25.10 0.79 -4.34
CA TRP A 209 24.25 1.42 -5.34
C TRP A 209 24.45 2.93 -5.35
N LYS A 210 24.24 3.56 -6.51
CA LYS A 210 24.27 5.03 -6.69
C LYS A 210 23.09 5.44 -7.56
N GLY A 211 22.55 6.62 -7.35
CA GLY A 211 21.62 7.22 -8.28
C GLY A 211 22.22 7.27 -9.69
N GLY A 212 21.43 6.94 -10.70
CA GLY A 212 21.88 6.75 -12.07
C GLY A 212 22.31 5.32 -12.42
N ASP A 213 22.44 4.41 -11.44
CA ASP A 213 22.66 2.98 -11.74
C ASP A 213 21.39 2.38 -12.35
N THR A 214 21.57 1.39 -13.23
CA THR A 214 20.45 0.62 -13.79
C THR A 214 20.20 -0.64 -12.97
N LEU A 215 18.97 -0.79 -12.46
CA LEU A 215 18.53 -2.02 -11.77
C LEU A 215 17.85 -2.96 -12.76
N ILE A 216 18.43 -4.14 -12.98
CA ILE A 216 17.92 -5.20 -13.86
C ILE A 216 17.52 -6.39 -12.99
N GLN A 217 16.31 -6.94 -13.18
CA GLN A 217 15.71 -7.97 -12.34
C GLN A 217 15.29 -9.21 -13.16
N ASN A 218 16.26 -9.90 -13.76
CA ASN A 218 16.02 -11.02 -14.71
C ASN A 218 15.17 -12.16 -14.11
N ASP A 219 15.38 -12.52 -12.83
CA ASP A 219 14.60 -13.58 -12.19
C ASP A 219 13.14 -13.15 -12.01
N LEU A 220 12.90 -11.89 -11.64
CA LEU A 220 11.56 -11.31 -11.59
C LEU A 220 10.91 -11.26 -12.98
N ALA A 221 11.66 -10.84 -14.01
CA ALA A 221 11.16 -10.86 -15.40
C ALA A 221 10.71 -12.27 -15.83
N ASN A 222 11.49 -13.30 -15.47
CA ASN A 222 11.14 -14.68 -15.77
C ASN A 222 9.87 -15.14 -15.00
N THR A 223 9.72 -14.71 -13.77
CA THR A 223 8.49 -14.96 -12.98
C THR A 223 7.28 -14.28 -13.62
N LEU A 224 7.39 -13.01 -13.99
CA LEU A 224 6.32 -12.28 -14.67
C LEU A 224 5.98 -12.92 -16.04
N LYS A 225 6.96 -13.43 -16.80
CA LYS A 225 6.72 -14.19 -18.03
C LYS A 225 5.93 -15.48 -17.76
N ARG A 226 6.25 -16.22 -16.68
CA ARG A 226 5.45 -17.41 -16.30
C ARG A 226 4.00 -17.04 -15.97
N ILE A 227 3.77 -15.93 -15.26
CA ILE A 227 2.44 -15.40 -14.97
C ILE A 227 1.72 -14.97 -16.25
N ARG A 228 2.40 -14.27 -17.17
CA ARG A 228 1.84 -13.88 -18.48
C ARG A 228 1.36 -15.09 -19.28
N ASP A 229 2.16 -16.14 -19.33
CA ASP A 229 1.95 -17.27 -20.22
C ASP A 229 0.98 -18.31 -19.64
N ASN A 230 0.90 -18.44 -18.32
CA ASN A 230 0.11 -19.48 -17.62
C ASN A 230 -0.99 -18.90 -16.69
N GLY A 231 -1.20 -17.58 -16.66
CA GLY A 231 -2.16 -16.98 -15.75
C GLY A 231 -1.73 -17.11 -14.28
N ALA A 232 -2.69 -17.15 -13.37
CA ALA A 232 -2.43 -17.27 -11.93
C ALA A 232 -1.65 -18.56 -11.58
N SER A 233 -1.82 -19.65 -12.33
CA SER A 233 -1.06 -20.89 -12.12
C SER A 233 0.44 -20.70 -12.38
N GLY A 234 0.85 -19.72 -13.21
CA GLY A 234 2.26 -19.35 -13.39
C GLY A 234 2.95 -18.84 -12.13
N PHE A 235 2.18 -18.51 -11.08
CA PHE A 235 2.67 -18.14 -9.75
C PHE A 235 2.40 -19.22 -8.70
N TYR A 236 1.15 -19.69 -8.59
CA TYR A 236 0.71 -20.57 -7.52
C TYR A 236 0.99 -22.05 -7.77
N GLU A 237 1.39 -22.41 -8.99
CA GLU A 237 1.73 -23.77 -9.41
C GLU A 237 3.04 -23.80 -10.21
N GLY A 238 3.53 -24.98 -10.55
CA GLY A 238 4.70 -25.17 -11.40
C GLY A 238 5.99 -24.61 -10.82
N GLU A 239 6.80 -23.96 -11.67
CA GLU A 239 8.17 -23.56 -11.33
C GLU A 239 8.22 -22.47 -10.25
N THR A 240 7.35 -21.44 -10.32
CA THR A 240 7.37 -20.36 -9.31
C THR A 240 6.99 -20.90 -7.93
N ALA A 241 5.94 -21.73 -7.84
CA ALA A 241 5.57 -22.37 -6.58
C ALA A 241 6.69 -23.27 -6.04
N ARG A 242 7.38 -24.00 -6.92
CA ARG A 242 8.54 -24.81 -6.54
C ARG A 242 9.64 -23.95 -5.90
N LEU A 243 9.97 -22.82 -6.54
CA LEU A 243 10.99 -21.88 -6.03
C LEU A 243 10.59 -21.28 -4.68
N ILE A 244 9.32 -20.90 -4.50
CA ILE A 244 8.81 -20.40 -3.21
C ILE A 244 8.97 -21.47 -2.12
N VAL A 245 8.51 -22.69 -2.36
CA VAL A 245 8.55 -23.76 -1.36
C VAL A 245 9.97 -24.19 -1.03
N GLU A 246 10.87 -24.18 -2.01
CA GLU A 246 12.30 -24.45 -1.77
C GLU A 246 12.94 -23.32 -0.94
N GLU A 247 12.60 -22.05 -1.21
CA GLU A 247 13.06 -20.92 -0.41
C GLU A 247 12.57 -21.05 1.04
N MET A 248 11.31 -21.35 1.25
CA MET A 248 10.76 -21.60 2.59
C MET A 248 11.49 -22.70 3.33
N LYS A 249 11.80 -23.82 2.65
CA LYS A 249 12.56 -24.93 3.26
C LYS A 249 13.98 -24.51 3.65
N ARG A 250 14.65 -23.68 2.84
CA ARG A 250 16.01 -23.20 3.13
C ARG A 250 16.07 -22.34 4.40
N GLY A 251 15.07 -21.48 4.58
CA GLY A 251 15.05 -20.50 5.67
C GLY A 251 14.17 -20.87 6.87
N GLY A 252 13.54 -22.06 6.87
CA GLY A 252 12.66 -22.49 7.97
C GLY A 252 11.27 -21.85 7.96
N GLY A 253 10.83 -21.34 6.82
CA GLY A 253 9.45 -20.88 6.62
C GLY A 253 8.46 -22.04 6.51
N ILE A 254 7.16 -21.74 6.59
CA ILE A 254 6.10 -22.76 6.67
C ILE A 254 5.14 -22.77 5.48
N VAL A 255 5.18 -21.78 4.60
CA VAL A 255 4.35 -21.74 3.38
C VAL A 255 4.76 -22.88 2.44
N ASP A 256 3.76 -23.63 1.95
CA ASP A 256 3.98 -24.79 1.08
C ASP A 256 3.05 -24.81 -0.14
N TYR A 257 3.09 -25.92 -0.90
CA TYR A 257 2.28 -26.09 -2.12
C TYR A 257 0.78 -26.06 -1.87
N ASP A 258 0.31 -26.59 -0.74
CA ASP A 258 -1.12 -26.61 -0.41
C ASP A 258 -1.61 -25.21 -0.08
N ASP A 259 -0.80 -24.39 0.61
CA ASP A 259 -1.10 -22.98 0.86
C ASP A 259 -1.24 -22.19 -0.45
N LEU A 260 -0.25 -22.32 -1.34
CA LEU A 260 -0.23 -21.62 -2.62
C LEU A 260 -1.42 -22.02 -3.51
N LYS A 261 -1.66 -23.32 -3.68
CA LYS A 261 -2.73 -23.86 -4.50
C LYS A 261 -4.13 -23.47 -4.02
N ASN A 262 -4.32 -23.36 -2.70
CA ASN A 262 -5.62 -23.08 -2.10
C ASN A 262 -5.89 -21.58 -1.89
N TYR A 263 -4.91 -20.70 -2.09
CA TYR A 263 -5.09 -19.26 -1.92
C TYR A 263 -6.13 -18.70 -2.90
N LYS A 264 -7.03 -17.84 -2.39
CA LYS A 264 -8.07 -17.17 -3.18
C LYS A 264 -8.26 -15.72 -2.72
N ALA A 265 -8.28 -14.81 -3.68
CA ALA A 265 -8.80 -13.46 -3.44
C ALA A 265 -10.31 -13.49 -3.28
N THR A 266 -10.85 -12.64 -2.41
CA THR A 266 -12.27 -12.63 -2.01
C THR A 266 -12.92 -11.30 -2.32
N PHE A 267 -14.06 -11.31 -3.02
CA PHE A 267 -14.91 -10.13 -3.13
C PHE A 267 -15.73 -9.98 -1.85
N ARG A 268 -15.77 -8.78 -1.30
CA ARG A 268 -16.51 -8.44 -0.08
C ARG A 268 -17.49 -7.32 -0.36
N ASP A 269 -18.51 -7.15 0.49
CA ASP A 269 -19.40 -5.99 0.44
C ASP A 269 -18.65 -4.77 0.99
N PRO A 270 -18.49 -3.68 0.21
CA PRO A 270 -17.82 -2.47 0.69
C PRO A 270 -18.48 -1.91 1.95
N HIS A 271 -17.67 -1.35 2.86
CA HIS A 271 -18.19 -0.61 3.99
C HIS A 271 -18.59 0.82 3.54
N VAL A 272 -19.88 1.12 3.59
CA VAL A 272 -20.44 2.40 3.11
C VAL A 272 -21.14 3.13 4.25
N PHE A 273 -20.86 4.42 4.42
CA PHE A 273 -21.54 5.28 5.36
C PHE A 273 -21.64 6.72 4.84
N ASN A 274 -22.53 7.52 5.43
CA ASN A 274 -22.73 8.91 5.05
C ASN A 274 -22.01 9.85 6.02
N TYR A 275 -21.41 10.91 5.48
CA TYR A 275 -20.81 12.02 6.21
C TYR A 275 -21.10 13.34 5.52
N LYS A 276 -21.86 14.25 6.17
CA LYS A 276 -22.19 15.61 5.67
C LYS A 276 -22.68 15.63 4.21
N GLY A 277 -23.51 14.66 3.83
CA GLY A 277 -24.05 14.56 2.47
C GLY A 277 -23.16 13.85 1.45
N TYR A 278 -21.99 13.36 1.85
CA TYR A 278 -21.12 12.49 1.06
C TYR A 278 -21.30 11.04 1.47
N SER A 279 -21.18 10.11 0.51
CA SER A 279 -21.07 8.69 0.80
C SER A 279 -19.59 8.29 0.79
N ILE A 280 -19.11 7.77 1.91
CA ILE A 280 -17.76 7.27 2.07
C ILE A 280 -17.77 5.77 1.85
N VAL A 281 -16.92 5.28 0.96
CA VAL A 281 -16.80 3.86 0.59
C VAL A 281 -15.41 3.39 0.94
N GLY A 282 -15.31 2.48 1.89
CA GLY A 282 -14.05 1.92 2.37
C GLY A 282 -14.01 0.40 2.34
N MET A 283 -12.85 -0.16 2.66
CA MET A 283 -12.66 -1.60 2.76
C MET A 283 -13.30 -2.14 4.04
N PRO A 284 -14.03 -3.27 4.00
CA PRO A 284 -14.51 -3.97 5.19
C PRO A 284 -13.40 -4.82 5.84
N MET A 285 -13.69 -5.50 6.96
CA MET A 285 -12.79 -6.49 7.55
C MET A 285 -12.30 -7.52 6.50
N PRO A 286 -11.01 -7.93 6.55
CA PRO A 286 -10.02 -7.74 7.63
C PRO A 286 -9.29 -6.39 7.63
N SER A 287 -9.69 -5.41 6.83
CA SER A 287 -9.23 -4.03 7.01
C SER A 287 -10.06 -3.31 8.07
N SER A 288 -9.39 -2.73 9.07
CA SER A 288 -10.02 -1.84 10.05
C SER A 288 -10.36 -0.47 9.48
N GLY A 289 -9.74 -0.08 8.36
CA GLY A 289 -9.75 1.29 7.83
C GLY A 289 -11.14 1.87 7.60
N GLY A 290 -12.04 1.13 6.94
CA GLY A 290 -13.40 1.60 6.69
C GLY A 290 -14.21 1.83 7.97
N ILE A 291 -14.05 0.97 8.99
CA ILE A 291 -14.73 1.11 10.29
C ILE A 291 -14.15 2.28 11.08
N LEU A 292 -12.81 2.42 11.12
CA LEU A 292 -12.17 3.53 11.81
C LEU A 292 -12.55 4.88 11.21
N LEU A 293 -12.59 4.99 9.87
CA LEU A 293 -13.09 6.20 9.21
C LEU A 293 -14.52 6.50 9.61
N HIS A 294 -15.41 5.48 9.59
CA HIS A 294 -16.80 5.63 10.00
C HIS A 294 -16.88 6.17 11.43
N GLN A 295 -16.17 5.55 12.39
CA GLN A 295 -16.16 5.98 13.80
C GLN A 295 -15.65 7.41 13.95
N MET A 296 -14.46 7.73 13.43
CA MET A 296 -13.84 9.05 13.57
C MET A 296 -14.71 10.15 12.94
N MET A 297 -15.18 9.93 11.71
CA MET A 297 -15.99 10.92 11.00
C MET A 297 -17.35 11.15 11.67
N LYS A 298 -18.03 10.10 12.13
CA LYS A 298 -19.32 10.26 12.84
C LYS A 298 -19.16 10.91 14.21
N MET A 299 -18.09 10.66 14.93
CA MET A 299 -17.83 11.31 16.22
C MET A 299 -17.54 12.81 16.08
N VAL A 300 -16.94 13.27 14.97
CA VAL A 300 -16.73 14.71 14.72
C VAL A 300 -17.91 15.39 14.04
N GLU A 301 -18.77 14.67 13.32
CA GLU A 301 -19.82 15.23 12.44
C GLU A 301 -20.73 16.23 13.16
N LYS A 302 -21.16 15.91 14.39
CA LYS A 302 -22.07 16.75 15.20
C LYS A 302 -21.35 17.90 15.93
N ARG A 303 -20.04 18.08 15.76
CA ARG A 303 -19.22 19.03 16.52
C ARG A 303 -18.67 20.17 15.66
N ASN A 304 -19.17 20.32 14.43
CA ASN A 304 -18.79 21.39 13.48
C ASN A 304 -17.28 21.59 13.42
N LEU A 305 -16.55 20.53 13.04
CA LEU A 305 -15.09 20.53 13.03
C LEU A 305 -14.50 21.73 12.27
N GLY A 306 -15.12 22.13 11.14
CA GLY A 306 -14.68 23.27 10.35
C GLY A 306 -14.72 24.61 11.09
N ASP A 307 -15.69 24.81 12.00
CA ASP A 307 -15.83 26.05 12.78
C ASP A 307 -14.72 26.22 13.82
N LEU A 308 -14.05 25.13 14.19
CA LEU A 308 -12.90 25.15 15.12
C LEU A 308 -11.62 25.69 14.48
N GLY A 309 -11.55 25.74 13.16
CA GLY A 309 -10.40 26.20 12.38
C GLY A 309 -9.34 25.09 12.19
N PHE A 310 -8.73 25.11 11.00
CA PHE A 310 -7.69 24.15 10.62
C PHE A 310 -6.47 24.28 11.54
N HIS A 311 -5.98 23.15 12.05
CA HIS A 311 -4.85 23.05 12.99
C HIS A 311 -4.98 23.91 14.27
N SER A 312 -6.18 24.36 14.63
CA SER A 312 -6.37 24.98 15.94
C SER A 312 -6.18 23.93 17.06
N PRO A 313 -5.82 24.34 18.28
CA PRO A 313 -5.73 23.42 19.41
C PRO A 313 -7.03 22.63 19.65
N GLN A 314 -8.19 23.26 19.39
CA GLN A 314 -9.51 22.66 19.58
C GLN A 314 -9.83 21.61 18.52
N SER A 315 -9.54 21.89 17.23
CA SER A 315 -9.77 20.92 16.16
C SER A 315 -8.83 19.72 16.29
N VAL A 316 -7.55 19.95 16.57
CA VAL A 316 -6.58 18.87 16.79
C VAL A 316 -6.95 18.04 18.00
N GLN A 317 -7.31 18.68 19.13
CA GLN A 317 -7.79 17.96 20.32
C GLN A 317 -8.98 17.04 19.98
N LEU A 318 -10.01 17.58 19.31
CA LEU A 318 -11.20 16.79 18.97
C LEU A 318 -10.83 15.59 18.08
N MET A 319 -10.00 15.80 17.05
CA MET A 319 -9.58 14.73 16.15
C MET A 319 -8.75 13.67 16.87
N VAL A 320 -7.80 14.07 17.71
CA VAL A 320 -7.01 13.15 18.56
C VAL A 320 -7.91 12.31 19.49
N GLU A 321 -8.93 12.91 20.07
CA GLU A 321 -9.82 12.19 20.98
C GLU A 321 -10.73 11.18 20.26
N VAL A 322 -11.15 11.45 19.03
CA VAL A 322 -11.88 10.44 18.24
C VAL A 322 -10.95 9.34 17.72
N GLU A 323 -9.72 9.68 17.33
CA GLU A 323 -8.68 8.71 16.97
C GLU A 323 -8.40 7.76 18.15
N ARG A 324 -8.16 8.28 19.35
CA ARG A 324 -7.95 7.51 20.58
C ARG A 324 -9.03 6.44 20.79
N ARG A 325 -10.30 6.82 20.65
CA ARG A 325 -11.44 5.93 20.90
C ARG A 325 -11.62 4.88 19.82
N ALA A 326 -11.44 5.28 18.56
CA ALA A 326 -11.53 4.38 17.43
C ALA A 326 -10.43 3.30 17.48
N TYR A 327 -9.19 3.68 17.83
CA TYR A 327 -8.09 2.72 17.99
C TYR A 327 -8.23 1.82 19.22
N ALA A 328 -8.84 2.30 20.31
CA ALA A 328 -9.19 1.44 21.44
C ALA A 328 -10.16 0.32 21.00
N ASP A 329 -11.19 0.67 20.23
CA ASP A 329 -12.15 -0.32 19.68
C ASP A 329 -11.48 -1.29 18.70
N ARG A 330 -10.54 -0.79 17.85
CA ARG A 330 -9.76 -1.62 16.93
C ARG A 330 -9.03 -2.74 17.68
N ALA A 331 -8.32 -2.37 18.74
CA ALA A 331 -7.49 -3.29 19.51
C ALA A 331 -8.27 -4.47 20.09
N GLU A 332 -9.48 -4.23 20.56
CA GLU A 332 -10.30 -5.23 21.24
C GLU A 332 -11.11 -6.09 20.30
N TYR A 333 -11.73 -5.47 19.28
CA TYR A 333 -12.85 -6.08 18.58
C TYR A 333 -12.54 -6.47 17.14
N MET A 334 -11.44 -5.98 16.53
CA MET A 334 -11.23 -6.12 15.10
C MET A 334 -10.24 -7.24 14.75
N GLY A 335 -10.51 -7.95 13.67
CA GLY A 335 -9.74 -9.07 13.13
C GLY A 335 -10.41 -9.62 11.87
N ASP A 336 -9.98 -10.77 11.39
CA ASP A 336 -10.60 -11.42 10.25
C ASP A 336 -12.04 -11.83 10.59
N ALA A 337 -13.02 -11.23 9.90
CA ALA A 337 -14.45 -11.49 10.13
C ALA A 337 -14.90 -12.91 9.73
N ASP A 338 -14.09 -13.62 8.93
CA ASP A 338 -14.35 -15.02 8.57
C ASP A 338 -13.99 -15.98 9.72
N PHE A 339 -13.15 -15.53 10.68
CA PHE A 339 -12.67 -16.30 11.83
C PHE A 339 -13.19 -15.79 13.17
N TYR A 340 -13.52 -14.50 13.28
CA TYR A 340 -13.96 -13.85 14.51
C TYR A 340 -15.18 -12.97 14.26
N LYS A 341 -16.19 -13.07 15.11
CA LYS A 341 -17.42 -12.28 14.98
C LYS A 341 -17.19 -10.83 15.40
N VAL A 342 -16.63 -10.04 14.49
CA VAL A 342 -16.46 -8.59 14.71
C VAL A 342 -17.83 -7.91 14.84
N PRO A 343 -18.10 -7.13 15.92
CA PRO A 343 -19.41 -6.52 16.15
C PRO A 343 -19.58 -5.21 15.33
N VAL A 344 -19.39 -5.26 14.01
CA VAL A 344 -19.36 -4.08 13.12
C VAL A 344 -20.59 -3.18 13.32
N LYS A 345 -21.81 -3.76 13.38
CA LYS A 345 -23.05 -2.98 13.56
C LYS A 345 -23.04 -2.16 14.84
N LYS A 346 -22.48 -2.69 15.95
CA LYS A 346 -22.37 -1.96 17.22
C LYS A 346 -21.30 -0.89 17.13
N LEU A 347 -20.14 -1.22 16.56
CA LEU A 347 -18.99 -0.29 16.44
C LEU A 347 -19.31 0.93 15.57
N THR A 348 -20.29 0.83 14.68
CA THR A 348 -20.73 1.89 13.75
C THR A 348 -22.11 2.45 14.08
N ASP A 349 -22.68 2.09 15.22
CA ASP A 349 -23.98 2.62 15.67
C ASP A 349 -23.86 4.06 16.18
N ASP A 350 -24.71 4.96 15.72
CA ASP A 350 -24.66 6.39 16.07
C ASP A 350 -24.82 6.65 17.58
N SER A 351 -25.61 5.82 18.28
CA SER A 351 -25.78 5.95 19.75
C SER A 351 -24.55 5.51 20.50
N TYR A 352 -23.92 4.41 20.06
CA TYR A 352 -22.65 3.96 20.59
C TYR A 352 -21.53 5.01 20.38
N LEU A 353 -21.42 5.57 19.19
CA LEU A 353 -20.41 6.59 18.88
C LEU A 353 -20.64 7.89 19.66
N ALA A 354 -21.90 8.26 19.92
CA ALA A 354 -22.23 9.39 20.78
C ALA A 354 -21.82 9.11 22.24
N GLU A 355 -22.10 7.89 22.74
CA GLU A 355 -21.69 7.45 24.09
C GLU A 355 -20.18 7.45 24.26
N ARG A 356 -19.43 7.01 23.25
CA ARG A 356 -17.95 7.02 23.25
C ARG A 356 -17.37 8.42 23.47
N MET A 357 -18.12 9.48 23.20
CA MET A 357 -17.69 10.87 23.34
C MET A 357 -18.25 11.56 24.61
N ASN A 358 -18.93 10.85 25.51
CA ASN A 358 -19.53 11.44 26.72
C ASN A 358 -18.49 11.94 27.74
N ASP A 359 -17.31 11.34 27.77
CA ASP A 359 -16.18 11.69 28.61
C ASP A 359 -15.24 12.74 27.98
N TYR A 360 -15.52 13.20 26.76
CA TYR A 360 -14.75 14.25 26.10
C TYR A 360 -14.92 15.60 26.79
N VAL A 361 -13.81 16.20 27.21
CA VAL A 361 -13.78 17.53 27.83
C VAL A 361 -12.89 18.46 26.99
N ALA A 362 -13.49 19.50 26.42
CA ALA A 362 -12.74 20.52 25.68
C ALA A 362 -11.68 21.19 26.61
N GLY A 363 -10.46 21.32 26.08
CA GLY A 363 -9.32 21.91 26.80
C GLY A 363 -8.61 20.98 27.79
N LYS A 364 -9.00 19.69 27.88
CA LYS A 364 -8.35 18.70 28.74
C LYS A 364 -8.07 17.40 27.95
N ALA A 365 -6.86 16.89 28.06
CA ALA A 365 -6.51 15.59 27.46
C ALA A 365 -7.30 14.45 28.08
N GLY A 366 -7.80 13.52 27.24
CA GLY A 366 -8.26 12.22 27.71
C GLY A 366 -7.08 11.37 28.19
N ASN A 367 -7.39 10.26 28.87
CA ASN A 367 -6.38 9.30 29.34
C ASN A 367 -6.66 7.93 28.72
N SER A 368 -5.70 7.40 28.01
CA SER A 368 -5.84 6.11 27.34
C SER A 368 -6.00 4.93 28.29
N THR A 369 -5.55 5.04 29.57
CA THR A 369 -5.76 3.98 30.54
C THR A 369 -7.22 3.90 31.05
N ASP A 370 -7.95 5.02 30.99
CA ASP A 370 -9.38 5.09 31.36
C ASP A 370 -10.27 4.65 30.19
N ILE A 371 -9.77 4.79 28.95
CA ILE A 371 -10.40 4.36 27.71
C ILE A 371 -9.85 2.98 27.36
N LYS A 372 -10.47 1.89 27.89
CA LYS A 372 -10.02 0.51 27.64
C LYS A 372 -10.32 0.09 26.20
N PRO A 373 -9.57 -0.84 25.61
CA PRO A 373 -8.39 -1.64 25.96
C PRO A 373 -7.07 -1.33 25.20
N GLY A 374 -6.05 -2.07 25.42
CA GLY A 374 -4.64 -2.30 25.21
C GLY A 374 -3.85 -1.76 23.95
N PRO A 375 -2.54 -1.45 24.01
CA PRO A 375 -1.77 -0.67 23.00
C PRO A 375 -1.45 -1.41 21.70
N ILE A 376 -1.39 -0.66 20.58
CA ILE A 376 -0.99 -1.14 19.25
C ILE A 376 0.14 -0.28 18.68
N LYS A 377 1.15 -0.90 18.08
CA LYS A 377 2.06 -0.29 17.11
C LYS A 377 2.22 -1.23 15.93
N GLU A 378 1.99 -0.75 14.72
CA GLU A 378 2.20 -1.47 13.46
C GLU A 378 3.38 -0.86 12.68
N SER A 379 3.93 -1.65 11.75
CA SER A 379 4.93 -1.26 10.77
C SER A 379 4.42 -0.18 9.81
N GLU A 380 5.32 0.58 9.19
CA GLU A 380 5.02 1.84 8.51
C GLU A 380 5.03 1.75 6.97
N GLU A 381 5.39 0.62 6.37
CA GLU A 381 5.64 0.54 4.93
C GLU A 381 4.52 -0.19 4.17
N THR A 382 3.94 0.56 3.25
CA THR A 382 2.85 0.16 2.35
C THR A 382 2.97 1.03 1.10
N THR A 383 2.30 0.70 0.01
CA THR A 383 2.13 1.64 -1.09
C THR A 383 0.66 1.78 -1.46
N HIS A 384 0.29 2.96 -1.95
CA HIS A 384 -1.05 3.28 -2.40
C HIS A 384 -1.02 3.86 -3.81
N PHE A 385 -2.07 3.63 -4.57
CA PHE A 385 -2.28 4.31 -5.85
C PHE A 385 -3.75 4.43 -6.21
N ASN A 386 -4.08 5.45 -7.00
CA ASN A 386 -5.42 5.70 -7.49
C ASN A 386 -5.45 5.77 -9.01
N VAL A 387 -6.58 5.34 -9.59
CA VAL A 387 -6.84 5.41 -11.03
C VAL A 387 -8.25 5.94 -11.28
N ILE A 388 -8.40 6.78 -12.29
CA ILE A 388 -9.69 7.17 -12.88
C ILE A 388 -9.61 7.12 -14.40
N ASP A 389 -10.65 6.60 -15.06
CA ASP A 389 -10.77 6.62 -16.52
C ASP A 389 -11.83 7.64 -17.00
N LYS A 390 -11.90 7.83 -18.30
CA LYS A 390 -12.84 8.77 -18.94
C LYS A 390 -14.32 8.36 -18.82
N GLU A 391 -14.60 7.08 -18.59
CA GLU A 391 -15.94 6.56 -18.37
C GLU A 391 -16.42 6.80 -16.92
N GLY A 392 -15.53 7.20 -16.01
CA GLY A 392 -15.82 7.44 -14.60
C GLY A 392 -15.74 6.17 -13.73
N ASN A 393 -15.04 5.12 -14.19
CA ASN A 393 -14.59 4.07 -13.30
C ASN A 393 -13.45 4.61 -12.44
N VAL A 394 -13.51 4.34 -11.13
CA VAL A 394 -12.51 4.81 -10.16
C VAL A 394 -12.04 3.66 -9.29
N ILE A 395 -10.76 3.66 -8.97
CA ILE A 395 -10.11 2.61 -8.20
C ILE A 395 -9.13 3.23 -7.21
N ALA A 396 -9.19 2.77 -5.96
CA ALA A 396 -8.21 3.00 -4.92
C ALA A 396 -7.62 1.64 -4.49
N ILE A 397 -6.32 1.49 -4.53
CA ILE A 397 -5.61 0.27 -4.13
C ILE A 397 -4.54 0.61 -3.11
N THR A 398 -4.52 -0.17 -2.03
CA THR A 398 -3.40 -0.19 -1.08
C THR A 398 -2.84 -1.60 -1.06
N THR A 399 -1.53 -1.73 -1.33
CA THR A 399 -0.81 -3.01 -1.39
C THR A 399 0.47 -2.94 -0.57
N THR A 400 0.94 -4.07 -0.05
CA THR A 400 1.99 -4.08 0.97
C THR A 400 2.83 -5.36 0.95
N LEU A 401 4.00 -5.27 1.55
CA LEU A 401 4.81 -6.37 2.05
C LEU A 401 4.84 -6.37 3.60
N ASN A 402 4.11 -5.48 4.26
CA ASN A 402 4.11 -5.04 5.65
C ASN A 402 5.25 -4.05 5.95
N ASN A 403 6.46 -4.48 6.26
CA ASN A 403 7.61 -3.59 6.41
C ASN A 403 8.27 -3.22 5.06
N SER A 404 9.10 -2.16 5.05
CA SER A 404 10.01 -1.88 3.94
C SER A 404 10.76 -3.13 3.53
N TYR A 405 10.60 -3.53 2.26
CA TYR A 405 11.20 -4.76 1.71
C TYR A 405 10.78 -6.05 2.46
N GLY A 406 9.60 -6.07 3.07
CA GLY A 406 8.97 -7.23 3.70
C GLY A 406 9.89 -8.00 4.64
N SER A 407 9.88 -9.32 4.53
CA SER A 407 10.68 -10.24 5.35
C SER A 407 12.20 -10.18 5.13
N ARG A 408 12.70 -9.32 4.23
CA ARG A 408 14.09 -9.29 3.73
C ARG A 408 14.48 -10.54 2.95
N THR A 409 13.53 -11.43 2.66
CA THR A 409 13.75 -12.67 1.92
C THR A 409 13.32 -12.50 0.48
N VAL A 410 14.24 -12.76 -0.45
CA VAL A 410 13.98 -12.80 -1.89
C VAL A 410 13.91 -14.27 -2.32
N VAL A 411 12.87 -14.65 -3.04
CA VAL A 411 12.76 -16.02 -3.56
C VAL A 411 13.82 -16.26 -4.62
N GLY A 412 14.83 -17.10 -4.28
CA GLY A 412 15.94 -17.40 -5.15
C GLY A 412 15.49 -17.99 -6.50
N GLY A 413 15.96 -17.41 -7.61
CA GLY A 413 15.55 -17.78 -8.98
C GLY A 413 14.16 -17.30 -9.40
N ALA A 414 13.38 -16.71 -8.49
CA ALA A 414 12.11 -16.06 -8.81
C ALA A 414 12.16 -14.53 -8.71
N GLY A 415 13.08 -13.97 -7.90
CA GLY A 415 13.49 -12.57 -7.92
C GLY A 415 12.58 -11.57 -7.21
N PHE A 416 11.51 -11.99 -6.55
CA PHE A 416 10.62 -11.11 -5.78
C PHE A 416 10.79 -11.28 -4.27
N ILE A 417 10.49 -10.22 -3.53
CA ILE A 417 10.58 -10.17 -2.07
C ILE A 417 9.29 -10.75 -1.47
N LEU A 418 9.43 -11.54 -0.39
CA LEU A 418 8.32 -12.05 0.40
C LEU A 418 7.91 -11.06 1.48
N ASN A 419 6.62 -11.05 1.79
CA ASN A 419 6.04 -10.24 2.86
C ASN A 419 6.47 -10.72 4.25
N ASP A 420 6.31 -9.86 5.25
CA ASP A 420 6.41 -10.18 6.68
C ASP A 420 5.07 -9.89 7.40
N GLU A 421 3.99 -10.21 6.73
CA GLU A 421 2.63 -9.90 7.13
C GLU A 421 2.14 -10.66 8.38
N MET A 422 2.85 -11.73 8.76
CA MET A 422 2.53 -12.47 9.99
C MET A 422 2.70 -11.62 11.26
N ASP A 423 3.49 -10.52 11.21
CA ASP A 423 3.66 -9.59 12.32
C ASP A 423 2.40 -8.78 12.64
N ASP A 424 1.50 -8.63 11.68
CA ASP A 424 0.21 -7.96 11.87
C ASP A 424 -0.78 -8.76 12.74
N PHE A 425 -0.50 -10.02 13.03
CA PHE A 425 -1.24 -10.77 14.04
C PHE A 425 -0.86 -10.36 15.46
N SER A 426 -1.77 -10.63 16.40
CA SER A 426 -1.44 -10.64 17.83
C SER A 426 -0.58 -11.86 18.13
N ILE A 427 0.75 -11.69 18.15
CA ILE A 427 1.73 -12.77 18.39
C ILE A 427 1.43 -13.47 19.73
N LYS A 428 1.06 -12.68 20.75
CA LYS A 428 0.55 -13.14 22.03
C LYS A 428 -0.54 -12.17 22.49
N PRO A 429 -1.82 -12.56 22.43
CA PRO A 429 -2.92 -11.70 22.89
C PRO A 429 -2.69 -11.14 24.28
N GLY A 430 -2.86 -9.81 24.45
CA GLY A 430 -2.63 -9.11 25.71
C GLY A 430 -1.17 -8.75 26.00
N VAL A 431 -0.21 -9.10 25.14
CA VAL A 431 1.21 -8.74 25.27
C VAL A 431 1.64 -7.90 24.07
N PRO A 432 2.45 -6.85 24.25
CA PRO A 432 2.99 -6.07 23.16
C PRO A 432 3.86 -6.93 22.23
N ASN A 433 3.72 -6.78 20.90
CA ASN A 433 4.72 -7.26 19.97
C ASN A 433 6.01 -6.40 20.06
N LEU A 434 7.00 -6.64 19.23
CA LEU A 434 8.29 -5.92 19.21
C LEU A 434 8.12 -4.39 19.12
N TYR A 435 7.03 -3.93 18.51
CA TYR A 435 6.68 -2.52 18.29
C TYR A 435 5.72 -1.96 19.37
N GLY A 436 5.43 -2.73 20.43
CA GLY A 436 4.53 -2.32 21.50
C GLY A 436 3.03 -2.48 21.18
N ALA A 437 2.68 -3.20 20.12
CA ALA A 437 1.28 -3.47 19.78
C ALA A 437 0.73 -4.62 20.64
N ILE A 438 -0.41 -4.37 21.29
CA ILE A 438 -1.23 -5.41 21.91
C ILE A 438 -2.46 -5.62 21.03
N GLY A 439 -2.57 -6.78 20.41
CA GLY A 439 -3.83 -7.22 19.80
C GLY A 439 -4.60 -8.13 20.76
N GLY A 440 -5.93 -8.12 20.64
CA GLY A 440 -6.82 -9.03 21.33
C GLY A 440 -6.87 -10.41 20.69
N GLU A 441 -7.69 -11.29 21.27
CA GLU A 441 -7.99 -12.62 20.73
C GLU A 441 -8.60 -12.57 19.32
N ALA A 442 -9.30 -11.47 18.99
CA ALA A 442 -9.88 -11.26 17.65
C ALA A 442 -8.83 -11.39 16.54
N ASN A 443 -7.59 -10.96 16.79
CA ASN A 443 -6.49 -11.01 15.84
C ASN A 443 -5.41 -12.05 16.19
N ALA A 444 -5.70 -13.07 17.02
CA ALA A 444 -4.77 -14.16 17.29
C ALA A 444 -4.50 -15.00 16.02
N ILE A 445 -3.29 -15.56 15.91
CA ILE A 445 -2.88 -16.39 14.78
C ILE A 445 -3.74 -17.67 14.71
N ALA A 446 -4.21 -17.99 13.50
CA ALA A 446 -4.86 -19.25 13.18
C ALA A 446 -4.55 -19.67 11.73
N ALA A 447 -4.51 -20.95 11.47
CA ALA A 447 -4.28 -21.51 10.14
C ALA A 447 -5.30 -20.97 9.11
N GLY A 448 -4.80 -20.46 7.97
CA GLY A 448 -5.64 -19.92 6.88
C GLY A 448 -6.29 -18.57 7.15
N LYS A 449 -6.10 -17.99 8.35
CA LYS A 449 -6.66 -16.69 8.74
C LYS A 449 -5.88 -15.54 8.11
N ARG A 450 -6.60 -14.45 7.76
CA ARG A 450 -5.99 -13.17 7.39
C ARG A 450 -5.67 -12.34 8.64
N MET A 451 -4.53 -11.68 8.63
CA MET A 451 -4.17 -10.74 9.67
C MET A 451 -4.92 -9.42 9.51
N LEU A 452 -5.26 -8.78 10.64
CA LEU A 452 -5.88 -7.46 10.68
C LEU A 452 -5.00 -6.44 9.94
N SER A 453 -5.61 -5.53 9.19
CA SER A 453 -4.92 -4.50 8.43
C SER A 453 -5.44 -3.09 8.75
N SER A 454 -4.57 -2.09 8.59
CA SER A 454 -4.93 -0.67 8.62
C SER A 454 -5.04 -0.04 7.23
N MET A 455 -4.78 -0.76 6.15
CA MET A 455 -4.88 -0.24 4.78
C MET A 455 -6.29 0.29 4.48
N THR A 456 -6.40 1.54 4.02
CA THR A 456 -7.66 2.30 3.94
C THR A 456 -7.86 2.90 2.54
N PRO A 457 -7.89 2.08 1.47
CA PRO A 457 -8.29 2.60 0.16
C PRO A 457 -9.72 3.12 0.26
N THR A 458 -9.96 4.36 -0.21
CA THR A 458 -11.23 5.07 0.05
C THR A 458 -11.73 5.84 -1.16
N LEU A 459 -13.04 5.72 -1.43
CA LEU A 459 -13.76 6.58 -2.37
C LEU A 459 -14.74 7.47 -1.59
N VAL A 460 -14.80 8.74 -1.94
CA VAL A 460 -15.83 9.68 -1.50
C VAL A 460 -16.73 9.99 -2.67
N LEU A 461 -18.03 9.78 -2.50
CA LEU A 461 -19.03 10.05 -3.53
C LEU A 461 -19.89 11.25 -3.11
N LYS A 462 -20.20 12.10 -4.07
CA LYS A 462 -21.19 13.18 -3.93
C LYS A 462 -22.32 12.92 -4.92
N ASP A 463 -23.55 12.85 -4.43
CA ASP A 463 -24.73 12.55 -5.24
C ASP A 463 -24.56 11.27 -6.08
N GLY A 464 -23.94 10.23 -5.48
CA GLY A 464 -23.65 8.94 -6.12
C GLY A 464 -22.52 8.94 -7.16
N LYS A 465 -21.88 10.08 -7.41
CA LYS A 465 -20.75 10.24 -8.35
C LYS A 465 -19.43 10.34 -7.60
N PRO A 466 -18.30 9.88 -8.19
CA PRO A 466 -16.99 10.06 -7.60
C PRO A 466 -16.68 11.54 -7.32
N TYR A 467 -16.14 11.83 -6.14
CA TYR A 467 -15.70 13.16 -5.74
C TYR A 467 -14.22 13.17 -5.31
N ILE A 468 -13.83 12.21 -4.44
CA ILE A 468 -12.43 12.02 -4.03
C ILE A 468 -12.10 10.53 -4.12
N ILE A 469 -10.91 10.21 -4.63
CA ILE A 469 -10.29 8.89 -4.57
C ILE A 469 -8.97 9.10 -3.81
N THR A 470 -8.76 8.37 -2.71
CA THR A 470 -7.59 8.60 -1.86
C THR A 470 -7.21 7.39 -1.03
N GLY A 471 -6.00 7.41 -0.57
CA GLY A 471 -5.39 6.51 0.39
C GLY A 471 -3.92 6.86 0.60
N THR A 472 -3.22 6.08 1.39
CA THR A 472 -1.85 6.36 1.79
C THR A 472 -1.18 5.08 2.30
N PRO A 473 0.15 4.94 2.23
CA PRO A 473 0.92 4.06 3.10
C PRO A 473 1.03 4.63 4.53
N GLY A 474 1.59 3.85 5.47
CA GLY A 474 1.98 4.34 6.79
C GLY A 474 1.52 3.49 7.99
N GLY A 475 1.19 2.21 7.81
CA GLY A 475 0.77 1.32 8.90
C GLY A 475 -0.43 1.87 9.67
N THR A 476 -0.34 1.99 11.00
CA THR A 476 -1.43 2.56 11.82
C THR A 476 -1.78 4.00 11.50
N THR A 477 -0.89 4.77 10.88
CA THR A 477 -1.20 6.17 10.49
C THR A 477 -2.12 6.26 9.27
N ILE A 478 -2.33 5.16 8.54
CA ILE A 478 -3.15 5.16 7.32
C ILE A 478 -4.56 5.68 7.57
N PRO A 479 -5.36 5.12 8.51
CA PRO A 479 -6.73 5.61 8.74
C PRO A 479 -6.79 7.07 9.16
N THR A 480 -5.86 7.53 10.03
CA THR A 480 -5.84 8.91 10.51
C THR A 480 -5.39 9.89 9.44
N SER A 481 -4.47 9.49 8.57
CA SER A 481 -4.03 10.31 7.42
C SER A 481 -5.14 10.45 6.38
N VAL A 482 -5.86 9.37 6.04
CA VAL A 482 -7.03 9.41 5.14
C VAL A 482 -8.16 10.24 5.77
N PHE A 483 -8.44 10.07 7.06
CA PHE A 483 -9.40 10.87 7.80
C PHE A 483 -9.07 12.37 7.69
N GLN A 484 -7.85 12.78 8.03
CA GLN A 484 -7.40 14.17 7.93
C GLN A 484 -7.52 14.70 6.49
N THR A 485 -7.10 13.93 5.49
CA THR A 485 -7.17 14.35 4.09
C THR A 485 -8.62 14.63 3.65
N ILE A 486 -9.58 13.79 4.03
CA ILE A 486 -10.98 13.95 3.68
C ILE A 486 -11.61 15.16 4.41
N VAL A 487 -11.41 15.28 5.73
CA VAL A 487 -11.98 16.40 6.50
C VAL A 487 -11.29 17.73 6.17
N ASN A 488 -10.01 17.72 5.76
CA ASN A 488 -9.32 18.91 5.28
C ASN A 488 -10.04 19.52 4.07
N ILE A 489 -10.54 18.68 3.16
CA ILE A 489 -11.30 19.14 1.99
C ILE A 489 -12.75 19.46 2.36
N ILE A 490 -13.45 18.59 3.09
CA ILE A 490 -14.90 18.71 3.33
C ILE A 490 -15.21 19.72 4.43
N ASP A 491 -14.48 19.70 5.54
CA ASP A 491 -14.77 20.52 6.71
C ASP A 491 -14.01 21.85 6.72
N PHE A 492 -12.74 21.83 6.37
CA PHE A 492 -11.91 23.02 6.39
C PHE A 492 -11.80 23.72 5.04
N GLY A 493 -12.35 23.13 3.95
CA GLY A 493 -12.35 23.74 2.62
C GLY A 493 -10.97 23.94 2.01
N LEU A 494 -9.98 23.14 2.40
CA LEU A 494 -8.63 23.25 1.86
C LEU A 494 -8.57 22.81 0.40
N SER A 495 -7.56 23.33 -0.32
CA SER A 495 -7.19 22.84 -1.65
C SER A 495 -6.73 21.37 -1.57
N SER A 496 -6.72 20.68 -2.71
CA SER A 496 -6.21 19.31 -2.79
C SER A 496 -4.75 19.21 -2.36
N GLU A 497 -3.93 20.17 -2.78
CA GLU A 497 -2.52 20.26 -2.39
C GLU A 497 -2.34 20.49 -0.89
N ASP A 498 -3.05 21.45 -0.31
CA ASP A 498 -2.98 21.69 1.13
C ASP A 498 -3.47 20.50 1.95
N ALA A 499 -4.52 19.82 1.49
CA ALA A 499 -5.04 18.63 2.16
C ALA A 499 -4.04 17.46 2.19
N VAL A 500 -3.17 17.37 1.17
CA VAL A 500 -2.11 16.36 1.07
C VAL A 500 -0.84 16.83 1.78
N TYR A 501 -0.37 18.07 1.53
CA TYR A 501 0.98 18.54 1.88
C TYR A 501 1.11 19.11 3.29
N LYS A 502 0.03 19.65 3.86
CA LYS A 502 0.11 20.20 5.23
C LYS A 502 0.51 19.11 6.23
N PRO A 503 1.30 19.47 7.26
CA PRO A 503 1.75 18.53 8.25
C PRO A 503 0.57 17.85 8.94
N LYS A 504 0.73 16.56 9.23
CA LYS A 504 -0.28 15.72 9.85
C LYS A 504 0.08 15.39 11.29
N PHE A 505 -0.88 14.86 12.03
CA PHE A 505 -0.71 14.31 13.36
C PHE A 505 -1.38 12.94 13.45
N HIS A 506 -1.08 12.18 14.51
CA HIS A 506 -1.60 10.84 14.70
C HIS A 506 -1.68 10.48 16.17
N HIS A 507 -2.78 9.84 16.55
CA HIS A 507 -2.95 9.21 17.86
C HIS A 507 -3.58 7.82 17.67
N GLN A 508 -2.96 6.80 18.24
CA GLN A 508 -3.41 5.41 18.09
C GLN A 508 -3.80 4.76 19.41
N TRP A 509 -4.31 5.58 20.37
CA TRP A 509 -4.68 5.20 21.73
C TRP A 509 -3.46 4.87 22.60
N MET A 510 -2.63 3.91 22.24
CA MET A 510 -1.36 3.61 22.93
C MET A 510 -0.22 3.47 21.92
N PRO A 511 0.98 3.97 22.24
CA PRO A 511 1.29 4.76 23.43
C PRO A 511 0.43 6.03 23.48
N ASP A 512 0.06 6.49 24.71
CA ASP A 512 -0.77 7.69 24.91
C ASP A 512 0.01 8.97 24.60
N LYS A 513 0.14 9.24 23.30
CA LYS A 513 1.00 10.28 22.75
C LYS A 513 0.49 10.73 21.38
N ILE A 514 0.49 12.03 21.13
CA ILE A 514 0.26 12.58 19.79
C ILE A 514 1.58 12.59 19.04
N TYR A 515 1.64 11.92 17.91
CA TYR A 515 2.75 12.05 16.97
C TYR A 515 2.44 13.17 15.99
N ILE A 516 3.44 13.99 15.67
CA ILE A 516 3.31 15.14 14.77
C ILE A 516 4.47 15.16 13.76
N GLU A 517 4.19 15.66 12.57
CA GLU A 517 5.21 15.92 11.55
C GLU A 517 5.96 17.22 11.82
N LYS A 518 7.15 17.37 11.20
CA LYS A 518 7.90 18.62 11.16
C LYS A 518 7.03 19.77 10.61
N ASN A 519 7.30 20.98 11.05
CA ASN A 519 6.57 22.20 10.66
C ASN A 519 5.09 22.25 11.11
N PHE A 520 4.68 21.41 12.06
CA PHE A 520 3.37 21.55 12.70
C PHE A 520 3.33 22.85 13.51
N PRO A 521 2.17 23.59 13.59
CA PRO A 521 2.10 24.88 14.28
C PRO A 521 2.52 24.81 15.76
N GLU A 522 3.58 25.52 16.11
CA GLU A 522 4.19 25.51 17.46
C GLU A 522 3.21 25.94 18.56
N GLN A 523 2.42 26.99 18.28
CA GLN A 523 1.39 27.49 19.21
C GLN A 523 0.33 26.41 19.50
N THR A 524 -0.02 25.59 18.53
CA THR A 524 -0.97 24.47 18.71
C THR A 524 -0.35 23.38 19.58
N MET A 525 0.91 23.00 19.31
CA MET A 525 1.65 22.04 20.13
C MET A 525 1.73 22.45 21.59
N ASP A 526 2.08 23.72 21.86
CA ASP A 526 2.18 24.24 23.22
C ASP A 526 0.83 24.26 23.95
N SER A 527 -0.23 24.54 23.22
CA SER A 527 -1.59 24.49 23.78
C SER A 527 -1.99 23.05 24.10
N LEU A 528 -1.69 22.08 23.25
CA LEU A 528 -1.95 20.66 23.50
C LEU A 528 -1.15 20.13 24.70
N LYS A 529 0.12 20.51 24.85
CA LYS A 529 0.92 20.20 26.05
C LYS A 529 0.28 20.76 27.33
N LYS A 530 -0.22 22.01 27.30
CA LYS A 530 -0.94 22.63 28.41
C LYS A 530 -2.27 21.92 28.75
N MET A 531 -2.92 21.30 27.74
CA MET A 531 -4.10 20.45 27.95
C MET A 531 -3.76 19.09 28.60
N GLY A 532 -2.47 18.72 28.67
CA GLY A 532 -1.98 17.48 29.25
C GLY A 532 -1.54 16.39 28.26
N TYR A 533 -1.47 16.68 26.96
CA TYR A 533 -1.01 15.72 25.98
C TYR A 533 0.52 15.56 25.97
N ALA A 534 0.99 14.31 25.90
CA ALA A 534 2.35 14.01 25.48
C ALA A 534 2.46 14.17 23.96
N ILE A 535 3.56 14.77 23.47
CA ILE A 535 3.81 14.97 22.05
C ILE A 535 5.12 14.27 21.65
N GLY A 536 5.16 13.68 20.48
CA GLY A 536 6.34 13.09 19.87
C GLY A 536 6.46 13.44 18.40
N ASP A 537 7.68 13.53 17.94
CA ASP A 537 7.99 13.80 16.54
C ASP A 537 7.89 12.52 15.71
N ARG A 538 7.49 12.69 14.44
CA ARG A 538 7.51 11.67 13.41
C ARG A 538 7.95 12.29 12.08
N GLU A 539 8.68 11.54 11.27
CA GLU A 539 9.22 12.06 10.02
C GLU A 539 8.10 12.27 8.98
N ALA A 540 7.27 11.25 8.80
CA ALA A 540 6.12 11.30 7.90
C ALA A 540 4.91 10.58 8.53
N ILE A 541 3.71 11.11 8.29
CA ILE A 541 2.42 10.52 8.66
C ILE A 541 1.64 10.28 7.37
N GLY A 542 1.95 9.15 6.73
CA GLY A 542 1.46 8.78 5.42
C GLY A 542 2.19 9.49 4.26
N ARG A 543 1.89 9.02 3.06
CA ARG A 543 2.21 9.61 1.76
C ARG A 543 0.96 9.50 0.91
N THR A 544 0.15 10.55 0.92
CA THR A 544 -1.24 10.51 0.45
C THR A 544 -1.32 10.73 -1.05
N GLU A 545 -1.98 9.81 -1.74
CA GLU A 545 -2.35 9.95 -3.14
C GLU A 545 -3.80 10.42 -3.25
N LEU A 546 -4.06 11.43 -4.07
CA LEU A 546 -5.38 12.05 -4.19
C LEU A 546 -5.75 12.30 -5.66
N ILE A 547 -6.97 11.89 -6.02
CA ILE A 547 -7.68 12.38 -7.22
C ILE A 547 -8.97 13.03 -6.75
N LYS A 548 -9.20 14.30 -7.13
CA LYS A 548 -10.44 15.03 -6.86
C LYS A 548 -11.11 15.42 -8.16
N ILE A 549 -12.40 15.19 -8.24
CA ILE A 549 -13.21 15.60 -9.38
C ILE A 549 -13.68 17.04 -9.14
N LEU A 550 -13.30 17.92 -10.06
CA LEU A 550 -13.63 19.35 -10.04
C LEU A 550 -15.06 19.60 -10.53
N PRO A 551 -15.66 20.78 -10.22
CA PRO A 551 -17.02 21.11 -10.67
C PRO A 551 -17.19 21.15 -12.19
N ASP A 552 -16.13 21.40 -12.96
CA ASP A 552 -16.12 21.36 -14.44
C ASP A 552 -15.92 19.94 -15.01
N GLY A 553 -15.84 18.92 -14.13
CA GLY A 553 -15.66 17.52 -14.50
C GLY A 553 -14.22 17.08 -14.73
N LYS A 554 -13.26 17.99 -14.63
CA LYS A 554 -11.83 17.63 -14.71
C LYS A 554 -11.35 16.92 -13.44
N PHE A 555 -10.23 16.24 -13.57
CA PHE A 555 -9.56 15.51 -12.50
C PHE A 555 -8.36 16.32 -12.01
N GLU A 556 -8.37 16.75 -10.76
CA GLU A 556 -7.20 17.31 -10.08
C GLU A 556 -6.51 16.17 -9.34
N VAL A 557 -5.28 15.87 -9.74
CA VAL A 557 -4.49 14.73 -9.28
C VAL A 557 -3.29 15.26 -8.51
N VAL A 558 -3.10 14.81 -7.29
CA VAL A 558 -2.02 15.27 -6.40
C VAL A 558 -1.29 14.05 -5.82
N ALA A 559 0.00 13.98 -6.08
CA ALA A 559 0.95 13.04 -5.49
C ALA A 559 1.65 13.67 -4.29
N ASP A 560 1.88 12.90 -3.23
CA ASP A 560 2.50 13.41 -2.00
C ASP A 560 3.92 13.96 -2.25
N ASN A 561 4.27 15.02 -1.52
CA ASN A 561 5.59 15.64 -1.61
C ASN A 561 6.62 15.08 -0.62
N ARG A 562 6.21 14.12 0.24
CA ARG A 562 7.11 13.44 1.21
C ARG A 562 7.96 12.35 0.55
N GLY A 563 7.57 11.86 -0.63
CA GLY A 563 8.24 10.82 -1.40
C GLY A 563 8.50 11.20 -2.85
N GLU A 564 8.81 10.21 -3.67
CA GLU A 564 8.99 10.32 -5.12
C GLU A 564 7.71 9.99 -5.89
N ASP A 565 6.57 10.10 -5.21
CA ASP A 565 5.23 9.86 -5.73
C ASP A 565 4.94 10.76 -6.93
N ASP A 566 4.16 10.28 -7.88
CA ASP A 566 3.99 10.91 -9.19
C ASP A 566 2.53 10.88 -9.66
N ALA A 567 2.10 11.99 -10.27
CA ALA A 567 0.76 12.22 -10.79
C ALA A 567 0.79 12.34 -12.31
N GLU A 568 0.12 11.43 -13.02
CA GLU A 568 0.02 11.41 -14.47
C GLU A 568 -1.43 11.51 -14.95
N GLY A 569 -1.65 12.22 -16.08
CA GLY A 569 -2.99 12.39 -16.67
C GLY A 569 -2.96 13.05 -18.05
N TRP A 570 -4.08 12.96 -18.80
CA TRP A 570 -4.22 13.61 -20.12
C TRP A 570 -5.63 14.12 -20.42
#